data_7813dac6c80d7f722471f6fda9f3d718
#
_entry.id   7813dac6c80d7f722471f6fda9f3d718
#
_cell.length_a   1.000
_cell.length_b   1.000
_cell.length_c   1.000
_cell.angle_alpha   90.00
_cell.angle_beta   90.00
_cell.angle_gamma   90.00
#
_symmetry.space_group_name_H-M   'P 1'
#
loop_
_entity.id
_entity.type
_entity.pdbx_description
1 polymer ?
#
loop_
_entity_poly.entity_id
_entity_poly.type
_entity_poly.pdbx_seq_one_letter_code
_entity_poly.pdbx_strand_id
1 'polypeptide(L)'
;MNLLSVENLSKSYSDKQLFTNISFGIEHGQRVALVARNGAGKSTLLRILSKDDIADKGIVTFRNDVNISFLEQEPVFRPNDTVYQALFHSGNAMQKAISSYEIALEKHEEDPSPQNQKLLEKAMEQIEIEDAWNYENKVKQILTSLNIHHLEQQVSSLSGGEKKRLAVARVLIEEPQLLIMDEPTNHLDLDMIEWLENYFVRNDVSLLVVTHDRYFLDNVCTDILEIDNGNLYRYRGNYEYFIEKKAEREFNESKELERANNLFRRELEWVRKMPRARGTKSKSRIDAFNKLDESLSGRKKQSDLQLSVKMSRIGGKILELKKVSKNHGEKAILKGFDYTFKKGERIGIAGKNGAGKTTFLNIITGAEQPDSGKVNVGETIVFGYYSQKGIPIKEDKRVIEVIKEIGDFIPMGDGTKMTASQLLLLFQFSAEMQYTFVSKLSGGEKKRLYLLTVLMKNPNFLILDEPTNDLDLITLSTLEQFLLDFQGCLIIVSHDRYFMDKLADELFILTGDGNVKIYNGKYSDFREEEKEEKRLEAQQKTKEENTTIASPIATKPKQKASYKEKFEFETLEKEIAKLEKQKSTLTEELDNADIKHEDLIRASKEFGEIARLLDEKQMRWLELSELMS
;
A
#
# COMPACT_ATOMS: atom_id res chain seq x y z
N MET A 1 2.09 -25.40 6.49
CA MET A 1 2.06 -25.46 7.95
C MET A 1 1.18 -24.32 8.46
N ASN A 2 0.09 -24.65 9.23
CA ASN A 2 -0.89 -23.63 9.62
C ASN A 2 -0.37 -22.80 10.82
N LEU A 3 -0.39 -21.47 10.70
CA LEU A 3 0.03 -20.53 11.75
C LEU A 3 -1.17 -19.95 12.52
N LEU A 4 -2.29 -19.71 11.82
CA LEU A 4 -3.53 -19.18 12.36
C LEU A 4 -4.70 -19.99 11.83
N SER A 5 -5.59 -20.44 12.72
CA SER A 5 -6.90 -21.03 12.40
C SER A 5 -8.01 -20.21 13.05
N VAL A 6 -8.99 -19.83 12.24
CA VAL A 6 -10.24 -19.17 12.67
C VAL A 6 -11.40 -20.07 12.28
N GLU A 7 -12.24 -20.46 13.25
CA GLU A 7 -13.32 -21.42 13.06
C GLU A 7 -14.65 -20.85 13.54
N ASN A 8 -15.63 -20.80 12.62
CA ASN A 8 -17.02 -20.40 12.89
C ASN A 8 -17.17 -19.09 13.66
N LEU A 9 -16.28 -18.12 13.38
CA LEU A 9 -16.24 -16.83 14.06
C LEU A 9 -17.45 -15.97 13.70
N SER A 10 -18.11 -15.41 14.70
CA SER A 10 -19.24 -14.49 14.53
C SER A 10 -19.13 -13.32 15.48
N LYS A 11 -19.50 -12.14 15.00
CA LYS A 11 -19.51 -10.89 15.79
C LYS A 11 -20.62 -9.97 15.35
N SER A 12 -21.29 -9.37 16.34
CA SER A 12 -22.31 -8.34 16.15
C SER A 12 -22.13 -7.23 17.18
N TYR A 13 -22.53 -6.00 16.83
CA TYR A 13 -22.65 -4.89 17.77
C TYR A 13 -24.08 -4.40 17.77
N SER A 14 -24.76 -4.50 18.91
CA SER A 14 -26.19 -4.20 19.04
C SER A 14 -26.99 -4.93 17.96
N ASP A 15 -27.67 -4.20 17.08
CA ASP A 15 -28.50 -4.78 16.00
C ASP A 15 -27.73 -5.00 14.69
N LYS A 16 -26.45 -4.57 14.60
CA LYS A 16 -25.64 -4.68 13.38
C LYS A 16 -24.77 -5.93 13.44
N GLN A 17 -25.11 -6.94 12.61
CA GLN A 17 -24.28 -8.11 12.38
C GLN A 17 -23.11 -7.72 11.47
N LEU A 18 -21.87 -8.00 11.90
CA LEU A 18 -20.67 -7.73 11.11
C LEU A 18 -20.32 -8.93 10.23
N PHE A 19 -20.18 -10.10 10.86
CA PHE A 19 -19.90 -11.35 10.15
C PHE A 19 -20.44 -12.55 10.93
N THR A 20 -20.71 -13.66 10.20
CA THR A 20 -21.33 -14.86 10.76
C THR A 20 -20.64 -16.10 10.24
N ASN A 21 -20.23 -16.97 11.17
CA ASN A 21 -19.65 -18.28 10.87
C ASN A 21 -18.50 -18.23 9.86
N ILE A 22 -17.65 -17.20 9.94
CA ILE A 22 -16.48 -17.12 9.07
C ILE A 22 -15.40 -18.08 9.55
N SER A 23 -14.77 -18.77 8.60
CA SER A 23 -13.68 -19.72 8.88
C SER A 23 -12.59 -19.56 7.83
N PHE A 24 -11.34 -19.41 8.28
CA PHE A 24 -10.17 -19.34 7.42
C PHE A 24 -8.90 -19.74 8.18
N GLY A 25 -7.85 -20.04 7.45
CA GLY A 25 -6.53 -20.30 8.02
C GLY A 25 -5.45 -19.60 7.22
N ILE A 26 -4.32 -19.32 7.86
CA ILE A 26 -3.12 -18.75 7.26
C ILE A 26 -1.98 -19.74 7.46
N GLU A 27 -1.37 -20.17 6.37
CA GLU A 27 -0.23 -21.06 6.35
C GLU A 27 1.07 -20.27 6.29
N HIS A 28 2.18 -20.94 6.64
CA HIS A 28 3.52 -20.36 6.54
C HIS A 28 3.82 -19.91 5.11
N GLY A 29 4.39 -18.73 4.94
CA GLY A 29 4.71 -18.12 3.65
C GLY A 29 3.49 -17.55 2.90
N GLN A 30 2.25 -17.72 3.40
CA GLN A 30 1.07 -17.10 2.79
C GLN A 30 0.98 -15.61 3.08
N ARG A 31 0.66 -14.83 2.03
CA ARG A 31 0.38 -13.40 2.12
C ARG A 31 -1.08 -13.14 1.75
N VAL A 32 -1.88 -12.96 2.78
CA VAL A 32 -3.35 -12.89 2.68
C VAL A 32 -3.81 -11.45 2.87
N ALA A 33 -4.58 -10.93 1.92
CA ALA A 33 -5.26 -9.65 2.07
C ALA A 33 -6.68 -9.82 2.59
N LEU A 34 -7.11 -8.95 3.49
CA LEU A 34 -8.50 -8.88 3.95
C LEU A 34 -9.17 -7.63 3.36
N VAL A 35 -10.13 -7.85 2.49
CA VAL A 35 -10.88 -6.81 1.80
C VAL A 35 -12.33 -6.82 2.27
N ALA A 36 -12.89 -5.66 2.57
CA ALA A 36 -14.32 -5.51 2.88
C ALA A 36 -14.74 -4.04 2.78
N ARG A 37 -16.03 -3.80 2.71
CA ARG A 37 -16.61 -2.44 2.81
C ARG A 37 -16.24 -1.79 4.15
N ASN A 38 -16.21 -0.46 4.20
CA ASN A 38 -16.05 0.24 5.47
C ASN A 38 -17.23 -0.06 6.40
N GLY A 39 -16.94 -0.35 7.69
CA GLY A 39 -17.93 -0.75 8.67
C GLY A 39 -18.42 -2.21 8.53
N ALA A 40 -17.78 -3.05 7.71
CA ALA A 40 -18.07 -4.49 7.61
C ALA A 40 -17.35 -5.35 8.68
N GLY A 41 -16.52 -4.72 9.54
CA GLY A 41 -15.88 -5.42 10.66
C GLY A 41 -14.43 -5.81 10.47
N LYS A 42 -13.68 -5.22 9.47
CA LYS A 42 -12.24 -5.49 9.28
C LYS A 42 -11.44 -5.29 10.56
N SER A 43 -11.44 -4.06 11.09
CA SER A 43 -10.69 -3.73 12.32
C SER A 43 -11.21 -4.47 13.56
N THR A 44 -12.52 -4.84 13.59
CA THR A 44 -13.07 -5.69 14.65
C THR A 44 -12.51 -7.10 14.56
N LEU A 45 -12.39 -7.66 13.36
CA LEU A 45 -11.75 -8.97 13.17
C LEU A 45 -10.29 -8.93 13.62
N LEU A 46 -9.53 -7.89 13.24
CA LEU A 46 -8.14 -7.74 13.67
C LEU A 46 -8.02 -7.61 15.21
N ARG A 47 -8.93 -6.86 15.87
CA ARG A 47 -8.97 -6.78 17.34
C ARG A 47 -9.32 -8.10 18.01
N ILE A 48 -10.15 -8.93 17.40
CA ILE A 48 -10.41 -10.28 17.92
C ILE A 48 -9.16 -11.16 17.78
N LEU A 49 -8.41 -11.01 16.67
CA LEU A 49 -7.15 -11.72 16.46
C LEU A 49 -6.07 -11.25 17.44
N SER A 50 -5.98 -9.95 17.76
CA SER A 50 -5.05 -9.42 18.77
C SER A 50 -5.49 -9.70 20.22
N LYS A 51 -6.70 -10.23 20.43
CA LYS A 51 -7.34 -10.48 21.74
C LYS A 51 -7.77 -9.21 22.48
N ASP A 52 -7.86 -8.07 21.80
CA ASP A 52 -8.37 -6.81 22.36
C ASP A 52 -9.91 -6.76 22.33
N ASP A 53 -10.56 -7.67 21.59
CA ASP A 53 -12.02 -7.84 21.57
C ASP A 53 -12.38 -9.33 21.60
N ILE A 54 -13.58 -9.64 22.05
CA ILE A 54 -14.08 -11.00 22.21
C ILE A 54 -15.11 -11.29 21.12
N ALA A 55 -14.97 -12.44 20.45
CA ALA A 55 -15.97 -12.92 19.50
C ALA A 55 -17.26 -13.38 20.22
N ASP A 56 -18.43 -13.22 19.57
CA ASP A 56 -19.69 -13.73 20.10
C ASP A 56 -19.74 -15.28 20.02
N LYS A 57 -19.16 -15.83 18.93
CA LYS A 57 -19.04 -17.29 18.71
C LYS A 57 -17.77 -17.58 17.93
N GLY A 58 -17.32 -18.83 18.01
CA GLY A 58 -16.16 -19.34 17.28
C GLY A 58 -14.88 -19.32 18.09
N ILE A 59 -13.81 -19.83 17.48
CA ILE A 59 -12.50 -20.01 18.13
C ILE A 59 -11.42 -19.46 17.20
N VAL A 60 -10.46 -18.76 17.79
CA VAL A 60 -9.22 -18.32 17.13
C VAL A 60 -8.07 -19.08 17.80
N THR A 61 -7.31 -19.80 17.01
CA THR A 61 -6.16 -20.57 17.48
C THR A 61 -4.89 -20.13 16.73
N PHE A 62 -3.92 -19.66 17.46
CA PHE A 62 -2.56 -19.47 16.98
C PHE A 62 -1.70 -20.66 17.39
N ARG A 63 -0.73 -20.99 16.57
CA ARG A 63 0.25 -21.98 16.91
C ARG A 63 1.17 -21.45 18.04
N ASN A 64 1.50 -22.29 19.02
CA ASN A 64 2.19 -21.88 20.25
C ASN A 64 3.62 -21.37 20.04
N ASP A 65 4.32 -21.83 18.99
CA ASP A 65 5.74 -21.52 18.74
C ASP A 65 5.94 -20.41 17.69
N VAL A 66 4.92 -19.58 17.44
CA VAL A 66 4.95 -18.55 16.39
C VAL A 66 5.07 -17.18 17.01
N ASN A 67 6.07 -16.42 16.58
CA ASN A 67 6.17 -15.00 16.89
C ASN A 67 5.20 -14.20 15.98
N ILE A 68 4.28 -13.46 16.60
CA ILE A 68 3.23 -12.71 15.91
C ILE A 68 3.33 -11.25 16.30
N SER A 69 3.37 -10.37 15.30
CA SER A 69 3.35 -8.94 15.52
C SER A 69 2.13 -8.30 14.86
N PHE A 70 1.60 -7.27 15.52
CA PHE A 70 0.43 -6.53 15.08
C PHE A 70 0.78 -5.08 14.80
N LEU A 71 0.37 -4.58 13.62
CA LEU A 71 0.40 -3.16 13.29
C LEU A 71 -1.03 -2.63 13.27
N GLU A 72 -1.38 -1.81 14.26
CA GLU A 72 -2.66 -1.14 14.34
C GLU A 72 -2.75 0.05 13.38
N GLN A 73 -3.97 0.44 13.02
CA GLN A 73 -4.24 1.60 12.18
C GLN A 73 -3.70 2.90 12.80
N GLU A 74 -3.92 3.11 14.10
CA GLU A 74 -3.38 4.22 14.88
C GLU A 74 -2.47 3.67 15.99
N PRO A 75 -1.15 3.60 15.75
CA PRO A 75 -0.24 3.04 16.74
C PRO A 75 -0.10 3.93 17.97
N VAL A 76 -0.22 3.33 19.14
CA VAL A 76 -0.07 4.01 20.43
C VAL A 76 1.35 3.81 20.95
N PHE A 77 2.01 4.91 21.27
CA PHE A 77 3.33 4.94 21.90
C PHE A 77 3.27 5.68 23.24
N ARG A 78 4.19 5.38 24.13
CA ARG A 78 4.36 6.15 25.36
C ARG A 78 4.93 7.53 25.02
N PRO A 79 4.30 8.63 25.46
CA PRO A 79 4.70 9.98 25.04
C PRO A 79 6.14 10.35 25.40
N ASN A 80 6.68 9.78 26.48
CA ASN A 80 8.00 10.10 27.02
C ASN A 80 9.13 9.21 26.46
N ASP A 81 8.79 8.17 25.67
CA ASP A 81 9.79 7.31 25.07
C ASP A 81 10.53 8.06 23.96
N THR A 82 11.81 7.77 23.82
CA THR A 82 12.56 8.13 22.60
C THR A 82 12.20 7.20 21.45
N VAL A 83 12.50 7.61 20.22
CA VAL A 83 12.33 6.75 19.03
C VAL A 83 13.05 5.42 19.22
N TYR A 84 14.26 5.44 19.76
CA TYR A 84 15.04 4.24 20.09
C TYR A 84 14.30 3.32 21.07
N GLN A 85 13.81 3.87 22.18
CA GLN A 85 13.06 3.08 23.17
C GLN A 85 11.78 2.49 22.62
N ALA A 86 11.08 3.24 21.76
CA ALA A 86 9.85 2.79 21.11
C ALA A 86 10.07 1.64 20.10
N LEU A 87 11.23 1.62 19.43
CA LEU A 87 11.62 0.54 18.50
C LEU A 87 11.98 -0.75 19.22
N PHE A 88 12.74 -0.66 20.32
CA PHE A 88 13.34 -1.80 21.00
C PHE A 88 12.64 -2.18 22.32
N HIS A 89 11.36 -1.88 22.43
CA HIS A 89 10.58 -2.13 23.66
C HIS A 89 10.35 -3.62 23.97
N SER A 90 10.35 -4.49 22.96
CA SER A 90 10.07 -5.93 23.07
C SER A 90 11.18 -6.75 23.75
N GLY A 91 12.39 -6.19 23.87
CA GLY A 91 13.49 -6.79 24.64
C GLY A 91 13.94 -8.18 24.15
N ASN A 92 13.90 -8.43 22.84
CA ASN A 92 14.44 -9.63 22.22
C ASN A 92 15.92 -9.85 22.61
N ALA A 93 16.39 -11.10 22.67
CA ALA A 93 17.75 -11.47 23.06
C ALA A 93 18.81 -10.74 22.20
N MET A 94 18.60 -10.66 20.88
CA MET A 94 19.43 -9.91 19.94
C MET A 94 19.51 -8.42 20.28
N GLN A 95 18.38 -7.79 20.58
CA GLN A 95 18.32 -6.37 20.96
C GLN A 95 19.08 -6.07 22.25
N LYS A 96 18.98 -6.97 23.24
CA LYS A 96 19.73 -6.86 24.49
C LYS A 96 21.24 -7.02 24.26
N ALA A 97 21.64 -7.92 23.36
CA ALA A 97 23.05 -8.11 23.01
C ALA A 97 23.62 -6.86 22.35
N ILE A 98 22.92 -6.25 21.38
CA ILE A 98 23.35 -5.00 20.71
C ILE A 98 23.42 -3.84 21.71
N SER A 99 22.39 -3.64 22.52
CA SER A 99 22.40 -2.57 23.55
C SER A 99 23.54 -2.75 24.55
N SER A 100 23.80 -3.99 24.96
CA SER A 100 24.92 -4.29 25.87
C SER A 100 26.29 -4.00 25.24
N TYR A 101 26.40 -4.25 23.92
CA TYR A 101 27.61 -3.96 23.17
C TYR A 101 27.82 -2.45 22.98
N GLU A 102 26.80 -1.68 22.60
CA GLU A 102 26.91 -0.22 22.46
C GLU A 102 27.29 0.43 23.76
N ILE A 103 26.67 0.05 24.88
CA ILE A 103 27.02 0.55 26.22
C ILE A 103 28.45 0.14 26.62
N ALA A 104 28.88 -1.07 26.27
CA ALA A 104 30.24 -1.53 26.59
C ALA A 104 31.30 -0.83 25.73
N LEU A 105 30.97 -0.53 24.46
CA LEU A 105 31.81 0.21 23.53
C LEU A 105 32.00 1.66 23.99
N GLU A 106 30.91 2.35 24.32
CA GLU A 106 30.95 3.74 24.86
C GLU A 106 31.79 3.84 26.10
N LYS A 107 31.62 2.91 27.09
CA LYS A 107 32.42 2.85 28.29
C LYS A 107 33.89 2.56 28.02
N HIS A 108 34.20 1.75 27.02
CA HIS A 108 35.58 1.45 26.64
C HIS A 108 36.25 2.62 25.93
N GLU A 109 35.50 3.39 25.13
CA GLU A 109 35.98 4.61 24.46
C GLU A 109 36.25 5.73 25.50
N GLU A 110 35.41 5.87 26.52
CA GLU A 110 35.59 6.84 27.60
C GLU A 110 36.75 6.47 28.55
N ASP A 111 36.88 5.19 28.92
CA ASP A 111 37.92 4.67 29.84
C ASP A 111 38.42 3.28 29.37
N PRO A 112 39.57 3.19 28.67
CA PRO A 112 40.14 1.92 28.20
C PRO A 112 40.76 1.07 29.32
N SER A 113 40.00 0.81 30.39
CA SER A 113 40.44 -0.05 31.47
C SER A 113 40.31 -1.54 31.14
N PRO A 114 41.14 -2.43 31.80
CA PRO A 114 41.02 -3.88 31.60
C PRO A 114 39.66 -4.46 31.98
N GLN A 115 38.88 -3.74 32.79
CA GLN A 115 37.52 -4.12 33.17
C GLN A 115 36.53 -3.81 32.03
N ASN A 116 36.62 -2.64 31.43
CA ASN A 116 35.78 -2.23 30.29
C ASN A 116 36.11 -3.04 29.04
N GLN A 117 37.38 -3.41 28.83
CA GLN A 117 37.76 -4.33 27.75
C GLN A 117 37.09 -5.70 27.91
N LYS A 118 37.08 -6.30 29.11
CA LYS A 118 36.40 -7.58 29.36
C LYS A 118 34.89 -7.50 29.21
N LEU A 119 34.27 -6.34 29.50
CA LEU A 119 32.84 -6.12 29.24
C LEU A 119 32.55 -6.07 27.75
N LEU A 120 33.41 -5.41 26.99
CA LEU A 120 33.29 -5.34 25.53
C LEU A 120 33.46 -6.72 24.89
N GLU A 121 34.48 -7.48 25.31
CA GLU A 121 34.73 -8.85 24.82
C GLU A 121 33.50 -9.77 25.07
N LYS A 122 32.93 -9.73 26.28
CA LYS A 122 31.70 -10.50 26.59
C LYS A 122 30.49 -10.06 25.76
N ALA A 123 30.33 -8.77 25.53
CA ALA A 123 29.25 -8.26 24.72
C ALA A 123 29.41 -8.65 23.25
N MET A 124 30.65 -8.67 22.73
CA MET A 124 30.97 -9.18 21.38
C MET A 124 30.65 -10.67 21.25
N GLU A 125 31.03 -11.48 22.26
CA GLU A 125 30.71 -12.92 22.27
C GLU A 125 29.18 -13.16 22.27
N GLN A 126 28.41 -12.34 22.98
CA GLN A 126 26.95 -12.41 22.96
C GLN A 126 26.37 -12.04 21.59
N ILE A 127 26.91 -11.04 20.90
CA ILE A 127 26.51 -10.66 19.55
C ILE A 127 26.75 -11.79 18.54
N GLU A 128 27.91 -12.47 18.64
CA GLU A 128 28.24 -13.61 17.77
C GLU A 128 27.31 -14.81 18.02
N ILE A 129 27.00 -15.13 19.28
CA ILE A 129 26.09 -16.23 19.65
C ILE A 129 24.68 -15.99 19.09
N GLU A 130 24.19 -14.77 19.13
CA GLU A 130 22.85 -14.39 18.70
C GLU A 130 22.78 -13.99 17.19
N ASP A 131 23.91 -14.07 16.43
CA ASP A 131 24.03 -13.58 15.04
C ASP A 131 23.54 -12.12 14.86
N ALA A 132 23.81 -11.28 15.88
CA ALA A 132 23.23 -9.95 15.96
C ALA A 132 23.90 -8.91 15.03
N TRP A 133 25.05 -9.20 14.43
CA TRP A 133 25.68 -8.33 13.42
C TRP A 133 24.84 -8.20 12.15
N ASN A 134 24.27 -9.30 11.67
CA ASN A 134 23.36 -9.30 10.53
C ASN A 134 22.06 -8.55 10.85
N TYR A 135 21.59 -8.70 12.10
CA TYR A 135 20.42 -7.99 12.61
C TYR A 135 20.63 -6.48 12.66
N GLU A 136 21.77 -5.98 13.12
CA GLU A 136 22.09 -4.53 13.16
C GLU A 136 22.05 -3.92 11.75
N ASN A 137 22.67 -4.57 10.77
CA ASN A 137 22.65 -4.13 9.39
C ASN A 137 21.21 -4.07 8.84
N LYS A 138 20.38 -5.06 9.15
CA LYS A 138 18.98 -5.11 8.76
C LYS A 138 18.16 -4.00 9.43
N VAL A 139 18.38 -3.75 10.71
CA VAL A 139 17.76 -2.62 11.44
C VAL A 139 18.13 -1.29 10.79
N LYS A 140 19.41 -1.05 10.51
CA LYS A 140 19.90 0.17 9.84
C LYS A 140 19.23 0.33 8.46
N GLN A 141 19.11 -0.76 7.70
CA GLN A 141 18.43 -0.75 6.39
C GLN A 141 16.95 -0.38 6.53
N ILE A 142 16.22 -0.98 7.48
CA ILE A 142 14.80 -0.67 7.74
C ILE A 142 14.63 0.80 8.11
N LEU A 143 15.43 1.30 9.05
CA LEU A 143 15.37 2.69 9.51
C LEU A 143 15.67 3.69 8.40
N THR A 144 16.70 3.44 7.61
CA THR A 144 17.08 4.29 6.48
C THR A 144 15.96 4.30 5.41
N SER A 145 15.40 3.14 5.08
CA SER A 145 14.34 3.02 4.07
C SER A 145 13.03 3.68 4.50
N LEU A 146 12.76 3.75 5.80
CA LEU A 146 11.61 4.45 6.38
C LEU A 146 11.91 5.90 6.78
N ASN A 147 13.09 6.45 6.42
CA ASN A 147 13.53 7.81 6.74
C ASN A 147 13.44 8.13 8.25
N ILE A 148 13.91 7.22 9.09
CA ILE A 148 14.00 7.38 10.56
C ILE A 148 15.47 7.61 10.88
N HIS A 149 15.86 8.88 11.18
CA HIS A 149 17.24 9.26 11.37
C HIS A 149 17.56 9.72 12.81
N HIS A 150 16.58 10.26 13.53
CA HIS A 150 16.78 10.87 14.86
C HIS A 150 16.26 9.94 15.96
N LEU A 151 17.10 9.00 16.40
CA LEU A 151 16.72 7.97 17.37
C LEU A 151 16.53 8.51 18.80
N GLU A 152 17.16 9.62 19.13
CA GLU A 152 17.04 10.25 20.46
C GLU A 152 15.83 11.20 20.58
N GLN A 153 15.15 11.49 19.47
CA GLN A 153 13.98 12.36 19.46
C GLN A 153 12.83 11.73 20.26
N GLN A 154 12.09 12.55 21.01
CA GLN A 154 10.91 12.08 21.73
C GLN A 154 9.75 11.77 20.77
N VAL A 155 9.06 10.67 21.01
CA VAL A 155 7.90 10.24 20.20
C VAL A 155 6.74 11.25 20.26
N SER A 156 6.62 12.01 21.34
CA SER A 156 5.62 13.07 21.47
C SER A 156 5.77 14.18 20.43
N SER A 157 6.97 14.47 19.95
CA SER A 157 7.26 15.49 18.95
C SER A 157 7.06 15.03 17.51
N LEU A 158 6.84 13.73 17.29
CA LEU A 158 6.63 13.17 15.96
C LEU A 158 5.24 13.46 15.42
N SER A 159 5.16 13.74 14.12
CA SER A 159 3.92 13.82 13.36
C SER A 159 3.22 12.44 13.28
N GLY A 160 1.94 12.41 12.91
CA GLY A 160 1.19 11.16 12.74
C GLY A 160 1.82 10.21 11.71
N GLY A 161 2.33 10.75 10.60
CA GLY A 161 3.03 9.96 9.58
C GLY A 161 4.36 9.38 10.08
N GLU A 162 5.13 10.14 10.87
CA GLU A 162 6.37 9.63 11.49
C GLU A 162 6.09 8.55 12.51
N LYS A 163 5.04 8.69 13.33
CA LYS A 163 4.59 7.64 14.25
C LYS A 163 4.19 6.36 13.51
N LYS A 164 3.52 6.48 12.37
CA LYS A 164 3.16 5.31 11.56
C LYS A 164 4.41 4.62 11.00
N ARG A 165 5.39 5.37 10.46
CA ARG A 165 6.67 4.82 10.01
C ARG A 165 7.43 4.11 11.11
N LEU A 166 7.45 4.72 12.31
CA LEU A 166 8.05 4.13 13.49
C LEU A 166 7.39 2.79 13.89
N ALA A 167 6.06 2.72 13.81
CA ALA A 167 5.32 1.49 14.09
C ALA A 167 5.61 0.39 13.06
N VAL A 168 5.67 0.74 11.76
CA VAL A 168 6.07 -0.20 10.70
C VAL A 168 7.50 -0.70 10.96
N ALA A 169 8.44 0.20 11.26
CA ALA A 169 9.81 -0.19 11.59
C ALA A 169 9.87 -1.18 12.76
N ARG A 170 9.14 -0.88 13.86
CA ARG A 170 9.09 -1.74 15.04
C ARG A 170 8.67 -3.17 14.72
N VAL A 171 7.55 -3.34 14.01
CA VAL A 171 7.04 -4.69 13.70
C VAL A 171 7.92 -5.45 12.71
N LEU A 172 8.65 -4.76 11.82
CA LEU A 172 9.60 -5.40 10.91
C LEU A 172 10.90 -5.80 11.62
N ILE A 173 11.35 -5.00 12.59
CA ILE A 173 12.53 -5.26 13.44
C ILE A 173 12.30 -6.48 14.35
N GLU A 174 11.06 -6.74 14.77
CA GLU A 174 10.70 -7.91 15.58
C GLU A 174 10.81 -9.26 14.83
N GLU A 175 10.96 -9.24 13.51
CA GLU A 175 11.05 -10.41 12.63
C GLU A 175 9.97 -11.47 12.89
N PRO A 176 8.68 -11.12 12.85
CA PRO A 176 7.62 -12.07 13.13
C PRO A 176 7.48 -13.12 12.02
N GLN A 177 7.07 -14.33 12.40
CA GLN A 177 6.68 -15.37 11.44
C GLN A 177 5.30 -15.13 10.84
N LEU A 178 4.42 -14.46 11.60
CA LEU A 178 3.12 -13.97 11.15
C LEU A 178 2.97 -12.50 11.50
N LEU A 179 2.82 -11.66 10.49
CA LEU A 179 2.58 -10.23 10.64
C LEU A 179 1.14 -9.89 10.28
N ILE A 180 0.43 -9.20 11.16
CA ILE A 180 -0.93 -8.75 10.95
C ILE A 180 -0.94 -7.22 10.91
N MET A 181 -1.36 -6.63 9.78
CA MET A 181 -1.27 -5.18 9.57
C MET A 181 -2.60 -4.57 9.15
N ASP A 182 -2.96 -3.44 9.78
CA ASP A 182 -4.09 -2.60 9.40
C ASP A 182 -3.60 -1.32 8.71
N GLU A 183 -3.88 -1.21 7.40
CA GLU A 183 -3.52 -0.08 6.52
C GLU A 183 -2.05 0.37 6.65
N PRO A 184 -1.07 -0.50 6.34
CA PRO A 184 0.35 -0.19 6.50
C PRO A 184 0.86 0.86 5.50
N THR A 185 0.22 1.02 4.35
CA THR A 185 0.62 1.93 3.28
C THR A 185 0.16 3.38 3.51
N ASN A 186 -0.81 3.60 4.40
CA ASN A 186 -1.31 4.94 4.71
C ASN A 186 -0.21 5.82 5.32
N HIS A 187 -0.08 7.04 4.83
CA HIS A 187 0.91 8.05 5.23
C HIS A 187 2.37 7.70 4.87
N LEU A 188 2.62 6.61 4.16
CA LEU A 188 3.92 6.33 3.56
C LEU A 188 4.01 7.03 2.21
N ASP A 189 5.19 7.49 1.83
CA ASP A 189 5.44 7.92 0.46
C ASP A 189 5.70 6.68 -0.44
N LEU A 190 5.65 6.91 -1.74
CA LEU A 190 5.70 5.81 -2.69
C LEU A 190 7.01 5.02 -2.64
N ASP A 191 8.15 5.69 -2.43
CA ASP A 191 9.44 5.01 -2.33
C ASP A 191 9.45 4.01 -1.15
N MET A 192 8.81 4.39 -0.03
CA MET A 192 8.64 3.52 1.14
C MET A 192 7.68 2.36 0.87
N ILE A 193 6.56 2.62 0.17
CA ILE A 193 5.60 1.57 -0.20
C ILE A 193 6.27 0.54 -1.11
N GLU A 194 6.98 0.97 -2.16
CA GLU A 194 7.71 0.08 -3.05
C GLU A 194 8.81 -0.72 -2.34
N TRP A 195 9.50 -0.09 -1.39
CA TRP A 195 10.47 -0.80 -0.57
C TRP A 195 9.79 -1.87 0.29
N LEU A 196 8.63 -1.54 0.91
CA LEU A 196 7.87 -2.47 1.74
C LEU A 196 7.32 -3.65 0.92
N GLU A 197 6.81 -3.40 -0.29
CA GLU A 197 6.43 -4.44 -1.26
C GLU A 197 7.60 -5.41 -1.51
N ASN A 198 8.77 -4.86 -1.87
CA ASN A 198 9.97 -5.65 -2.12
C ASN A 198 10.44 -6.42 -0.88
N TYR A 199 10.30 -5.82 0.31
CA TYR A 199 10.64 -6.49 1.57
C TYR A 199 9.80 -7.75 1.77
N PHE A 200 8.48 -7.68 1.59
CA PHE A 200 7.58 -8.84 1.76
C PHE A 200 7.72 -9.89 0.65
N VAL A 201 8.10 -9.49 -0.56
CA VAL A 201 8.33 -10.45 -1.65
C VAL A 201 9.62 -11.24 -1.43
N ARG A 202 10.67 -10.61 -0.89
CA ARG A 202 11.99 -11.23 -0.70
C ARG A 202 12.14 -12.03 0.58
N ASN A 203 11.40 -11.67 1.62
CA ASN A 203 11.49 -12.33 2.91
C ASN A 203 10.32 -13.32 3.08
N ASP A 204 10.59 -14.44 3.73
CA ASP A 204 9.59 -15.50 4.00
C ASP A 204 8.73 -15.16 5.22
N VAL A 205 7.97 -14.07 5.12
CA VAL A 205 7.06 -13.59 6.16
C VAL A 205 5.63 -13.91 5.77
N SER A 206 4.91 -14.58 6.67
CA SER A 206 3.46 -14.79 6.49
C SER A 206 2.74 -13.51 6.87
N LEU A 207 1.78 -13.09 6.05
CA LEU A 207 1.14 -11.79 6.17
C LEU A 207 -0.38 -11.90 6.16
N LEU A 208 -1.03 -11.21 7.11
CA LEU A 208 -2.44 -10.84 7.00
C LEU A 208 -2.52 -9.30 6.95
N VAL A 209 -2.92 -8.75 5.82
CA VAL A 209 -2.97 -7.30 5.63
C VAL A 209 -4.37 -6.82 5.29
N VAL A 210 -4.79 -5.74 5.93
CA VAL A 210 -5.90 -4.91 5.50
C VAL A 210 -5.31 -3.72 4.78
N THR A 211 -5.61 -3.56 3.50
CA THR A 211 -5.19 -2.38 2.74
C THR A 211 -6.15 -2.09 1.58
N HIS A 212 -6.18 -0.84 1.17
CA HIS A 212 -6.89 -0.38 -0.01
C HIS A 212 -5.94 -0.04 -1.18
N ASP A 213 -4.63 -0.23 -0.99
CA ASP A 213 -3.62 -0.08 -2.04
C ASP A 213 -3.63 -1.30 -2.98
N ARG A 214 -4.09 -1.08 -4.21
CA ARG A 214 -4.28 -2.14 -5.22
C ARG A 214 -2.97 -2.72 -5.73
N TYR A 215 -1.94 -1.88 -5.89
CA TYR A 215 -0.63 -2.35 -6.31
C TYR A 215 0.03 -3.20 -5.23
N PHE A 216 -0.13 -2.80 -3.96
CA PHE A 216 0.33 -3.61 -2.85
C PHE A 216 -0.39 -4.98 -2.81
N LEU A 217 -1.71 -4.99 -3.03
CA LEU A 217 -2.49 -6.23 -3.14
C LEU A 217 -2.00 -7.12 -4.28
N ASP A 218 -1.70 -6.53 -5.43
CA ASP A 218 -1.31 -7.25 -6.65
C ASP A 218 0.13 -7.80 -6.56
N ASN A 219 1.06 -7.01 -6.00
CA ASN A 219 2.47 -7.36 -5.94
C ASN A 219 2.81 -8.29 -4.75
N VAL A 220 2.13 -8.12 -3.61
CA VAL A 220 2.50 -8.80 -2.36
C VAL A 220 1.59 -9.98 -2.06
N CYS A 221 0.26 -9.86 -2.26
CA CYS A 221 -0.69 -10.84 -1.76
C CYS A 221 -0.86 -12.03 -2.71
N THR A 222 -0.93 -13.22 -2.14
CA THR A 222 -1.19 -14.48 -2.87
C THR A 222 -2.65 -14.91 -2.80
N ASP A 223 -3.36 -14.47 -1.77
CA ASP A 223 -4.76 -14.78 -1.51
C ASP A 223 -5.50 -13.52 -1.04
N ILE A 224 -6.76 -13.40 -1.43
CA ILE A 224 -7.65 -12.33 -0.98
C ILE A 224 -8.86 -12.95 -0.28
N LEU A 225 -9.11 -12.50 0.95
CA LEU A 225 -10.31 -12.79 1.72
C LEU A 225 -11.26 -11.59 1.66
N GLU A 226 -12.45 -11.79 1.13
CA GLU A 226 -13.47 -10.75 1.08
C GLU A 226 -14.57 -11.02 2.12
N ILE A 227 -14.85 -10.05 2.98
CA ILE A 227 -16.06 -10.06 3.81
C ILE A 227 -17.12 -9.23 3.09
N ASP A 228 -18.16 -9.90 2.60
CA ASP A 228 -19.30 -9.26 1.95
C ASP A 228 -20.62 -9.79 2.52
N ASN A 229 -21.49 -8.87 2.94
CA ASN A 229 -22.79 -9.17 3.58
C ASN A 229 -22.70 -10.22 4.71
N GLY A 230 -21.62 -10.12 5.53
CA GLY A 230 -21.39 -11.00 6.68
C GLY A 230 -20.81 -12.38 6.35
N ASN A 231 -20.60 -12.71 5.07
CA ASN A 231 -19.99 -13.93 4.60
C ASN A 231 -18.53 -13.70 4.20
N LEU A 232 -17.72 -14.76 4.26
CA LEU A 232 -16.32 -14.74 3.85
C LEU A 232 -16.16 -15.48 2.52
N TYR A 233 -15.54 -14.82 1.55
CA TYR A 233 -15.17 -15.41 0.26
C TYR A 233 -13.66 -15.41 0.12
N ARG A 234 -13.09 -16.50 -0.38
CA ARG A 234 -11.65 -16.63 -0.60
C ARG A 234 -11.34 -16.70 -2.09
N TYR A 235 -10.42 -15.87 -2.54
CA TYR A 235 -9.89 -15.83 -3.90
C TYR A 235 -8.39 -16.13 -3.85
N ARG A 236 -7.94 -17.14 -4.58
CA ARG A 236 -6.51 -17.49 -4.70
C ARG A 236 -5.97 -16.85 -5.96
N GLY A 237 -5.19 -15.80 -5.80
CA GLY A 237 -4.63 -15.00 -6.87
C GLY A 237 -4.46 -13.53 -6.47
N ASN A 238 -4.05 -12.72 -7.44
CA ASN A 238 -3.82 -11.28 -7.29
C ASN A 238 -5.13 -10.46 -7.29
N TYR A 239 -5.00 -9.14 -7.20
CA TYR A 239 -6.14 -8.23 -7.17
C TYR A 239 -6.96 -8.24 -8.47
N GLU A 240 -6.31 -8.37 -9.63
CA GLU A 240 -6.99 -8.42 -10.93
C GLU A 240 -7.90 -9.66 -11.02
N TYR A 241 -7.37 -10.83 -10.63
CA TYR A 241 -8.16 -12.07 -10.55
C TYR A 241 -9.34 -11.96 -9.57
N PHE A 242 -9.13 -11.29 -8.42
CA PHE A 242 -10.21 -11.04 -7.46
C PHE A 242 -11.35 -10.22 -8.08
N ILE A 243 -11.03 -9.12 -8.80
CA ILE A 243 -12.04 -8.26 -9.43
C ILE A 243 -12.84 -9.04 -10.48
N GLU A 244 -12.15 -9.83 -11.34
CA GLU A 244 -12.81 -10.66 -12.33
C GLU A 244 -13.80 -11.65 -11.68
N LYS A 245 -13.33 -12.41 -10.69
CA LYS A 245 -14.15 -13.43 -10.02
C LYS A 245 -15.26 -12.85 -9.16
N LYS A 246 -15.04 -11.69 -8.58
CA LYS A 246 -16.08 -10.95 -7.87
C LYS A 246 -17.19 -10.51 -8.83
N ALA A 247 -16.83 -9.92 -9.97
CA ALA A 247 -17.80 -9.51 -10.99
C ALA A 247 -18.62 -10.71 -11.52
N GLU A 248 -17.95 -11.86 -11.74
CA GLU A 248 -18.63 -13.09 -12.15
C GLU A 248 -19.63 -13.57 -11.08
N ARG A 249 -19.24 -13.55 -9.80
CA ARG A 249 -20.12 -13.90 -8.67
C ARG A 249 -21.33 -12.96 -8.60
N GLU A 250 -21.11 -11.65 -8.60
CA GLU A 250 -22.17 -10.64 -8.51
C GLU A 250 -23.15 -10.75 -9.69
N PHE A 251 -22.64 -11.03 -10.89
CA PHE A 251 -23.47 -11.27 -12.07
C PHE A 251 -24.35 -12.53 -11.92
N ASN A 252 -23.81 -13.63 -11.42
CA ASN A 252 -24.55 -14.85 -11.18
C ASN A 252 -25.61 -14.65 -10.08
N GLU A 253 -25.25 -14.00 -8.98
CA GLU A 253 -26.18 -13.64 -7.89
C GLU A 253 -27.29 -12.72 -8.37
N SER A 254 -27.01 -11.75 -9.25
CA SER A 254 -28.01 -10.86 -9.82
C SER A 254 -29.01 -11.59 -10.71
N LYS A 255 -28.55 -12.55 -11.52
CA LYS A 255 -29.41 -13.42 -12.33
C LYS A 255 -30.30 -14.33 -11.50
N GLU A 256 -29.74 -14.90 -10.42
CA GLU A 256 -30.51 -15.72 -9.48
C GLU A 256 -31.58 -14.88 -8.77
N LEU A 257 -31.22 -13.66 -8.34
CA LEU A 257 -32.15 -12.72 -7.73
C LEU A 257 -33.27 -12.32 -8.71
N GLU A 258 -32.97 -12.09 -9.95
CA GLU A 258 -33.97 -11.78 -10.99
C GLU A 258 -34.94 -12.96 -11.22
N ARG A 259 -34.41 -14.19 -11.30
CA ARG A 259 -35.23 -15.41 -11.38
C ARG A 259 -36.13 -15.57 -10.15
N ALA A 260 -35.58 -15.35 -8.95
CA ALA A 260 -36.31 -15.43 -7.70
C ALA A 260 -37.40 -14.36 -7.62
N ASN A 261 -37.12 -13.12 -8.04
CA ASN A 261 -38.12 -12.04 -8.11
C ASN A 261 -39.23 -12.33 -9.11
N ASN A 262 -38.90 -12.91 -10.27
CA ASN A 262 -39.90 -13.31 -11.28
C ASN A 262 -40.76 -14.46 -10.73
N LEU A 263 -40.19 -15.43 -10.03
CA LEU A 263 -40.93 -16.48 -9.35
C LEU A 263 -41.84 -15.89 -8.26
N PHE A 264 -41.30 -15.01 -7.42
CA PHE A 264 -42.06 -14.32 -6.36
C PHE A 264 -43.28 -13.58 -6.91
N ARG A 265 -43.14 -12.84 -8.02
CA ARG A 265 -44.26 -12.13 -8.66
C ARG A 265 -45.35 -13.11 -9.08
N ARG A 266 -44.98 -14.25 -9.71
CA ARG A 266 -45.92 -15.30 -10.10
C ARG A 266 -46.63 -15.93 -8.91
N GLU A 267 -45.88 -16.26 -7.85
CA GLU A 267 -46.44 -16.84 -6.65
C GLU A 267 -47.32 -15.83 -5.89
N LEU A 268 -46.93 -14.54 -5.84
CA LEU A 268 -47.74 -13.46 -5.24
C LEU A 268 -49.08 -13.30 -5.95
N GLU A 269 -49.07 -13.33 -7.29
CA GLU A 269 -50.34 -13.30 -8.06
C GLU A 269 -51.20 -14.52 -7.74
N TRP A 270 -50.58 -15.70 -7.60
CA TRP A 270 -51.32 -16.90 -7.22
C TRP A 270 -51.86 -16.81 -5.78
N VAL A 271 -51.09 -16.30 -4.84
CA VAL A 271 -51.53 -16.06 -3.46
C VAL A 271 -52.68 -15.05 -3.40
N ARG A 272 -52.69 -14.00 -4.21
CA ARG A 272 -53.75 -12.97 -4.27
C ARG A 272 -55.02 -13.46 -4.93
N LYS A 273 -54.99 -14.41 -5.86
CA LYS A 273 -56.20 -14.98 -6.49
C LYS A 273 -56.99 -15.79 -5.49
N MET A 274 -58.30 -15.54 -5.36
CA MET A 274 -59.20 -16.33 -4.51
C MET A 274 -59.24 -17.80 -4.97
N PRO A 275 -59.34 -18.77 -4.04
CA PRO A 275 -59.50 -20.17 -4.41
C PRO A 275 -60.82 -20.34 -5.17
N ARG A 276 -60.82 -21.11 -6.25
CA ARG A 276 -62.05 -21.50 -6.96
C ARG A 276 -62.94 -22.31 -5.98
N ALA A 277 -64.24 -22.14 -6.11
CA ALA A 277 -65.27 -22.69 -5.20
C ALA A 277 -64.92 -24.12 -4.71
N ARG A 278 -64.89 -24.32 -3.38
CA ARG A 278 -64.64 -25.56 -2.62
C ARG A 278 -63.16 -26.08 -2.60
N GLY A 279 -62.16 -25.28 -2.99
CA GLY A 279 -60.74 -25.68 -2.88
C GLY A 279 -60.00 -24.91 -1.80
N THR A 280 -59.16 -25.60 -1.01
CA THR A 280 -58.19 -24.97 -0.12
C THR A 280 -56.85 -24.77 -0.86
N LYS A 281 -56.16 -23.65 -0.66
CA LYS A 281 -54.82 -23.43 -1.22
C LYS A 281 -53.81 -24.44 -0.62
N SER A 282 -52.93 -24.94 -1.42
CA SER A 282 -51.86 -25.86 -0.97
C SER A 282 -50.99 -25.18 0.11
N LYS A 283 -50.99 -25.74 1.32
CA LYS A 283 -50.18 -25.24 2.43
C LYS A 283 -48.68 -25.23 2.11
N SER A 284 -48.21 -26.28 1.47
CA SER A 284 -46.78 -26.38 1.08
C SER A 284 -46.32 -25.27 0.11
N ARG A 285 -47.23 -24.80 -0.78
CA ARG A 285 -46.92 -23.72 -1.72
C ARG A 285 -46.94 -22.35 -1.06
N ILE A 286 -47.81 -22.15 -0.03
CA ILE A 286 -47.83 -20.95 0.82
C ILE A 286 -46.53 -20.91 1.65
N ASP A 287 -46.14 -22.02 2.25
CA ASP A 287 -44.91 -22.09 3.04
C ASP A 287 -43.66 -21.84 2.15
N ALA A 288 -43.64 -22.34 0.89
CA ALA A 288 -42.58 -22.05 -0.08
C ALA A 288 -42.57 -20.54 -0.48
N PHE A 289 -43.74 -19.92 -0.63
CA PHE A 289 -43.84 -18.48 -0.89
C PHE A 289 -43.30 -17.66 0.28
N ASN A 290 -43.66 -17.99 1.53
CA ASN A 290 -43.18 -17.29 2.71
C ASN A 290 -41.64 -17.41 2.84
N LYS A 291 -41.06 -18.61 2.60
CA LYS A 291 -39.60 -18.77 2.55
C LYS A 291 -38.93 -17.94 1.46
N LEU A 292 -39.57 -17.83 0.27
CA LEU A 292 -39.07 -17.01 -0.83
C LEU A 292 -39.15 -15.53 -0.48
N ASP A 293 -40.24 -15.08 0.15
CA ASP A 293 -40.40 -13.69 0.63
C ASP A 293 -39.36 -13.32 1.69
N GLU A 294 -39.14 -14.20 2.67
CA GLU A 294 -38.08 -14.04 3.67
C GLU A 294 -36.68 -13.94 3.03
N SER A 295 -36.39 -14.77 2.01
CA SER A 295 -35.11 -14.78 1.32
C SER A 295 -34.87 -13.53 0.46
N LEU A 296 -35.94 -12.89 -0.06
CA LEU A 296 -35.89 -11.68 -0.88
C LEU A 296 -35.95 -10.38 -0.08
N SER A 297 -36.55 -10.40 1.10
CA SER A 297 -36.75 -9.20 1.94
C SER A 297 -35.43 -8.55 2.40
N GLY A 298 -34.34 -9.32 2.49
CA GLY A 298 -32.98 -8.84 2.84
C GLY A 298 -32.14 -8.36 1.64
N ARG A 299 -32.55 -8.63 0.40
CA ARG A 299 -31.73 -8.39 -0.81
C ARG A 299 -32.32 -7.28 -1.68
N LYS A 300 -31.87 -6.03 -1.46
CA LYS A 300 -32.24 -4.90 -2.33
C LYS A 300 -31.31 -4.85 -3.56
N LYS A 301 -31.92 -4.70 -4.75
CA LYS A 301 -31.21 -4.47 -6.02
C LYS A 301 -30.40 -3.18 -5.91
N GLN A 302 -29.09 -3.25 -6.01
CA GLN A 302 -28.26 -2.09 -6.35
C GLN A 302 -28.54 -1.78 -7.82
N SER A 303 -29.09 -0.60 -8.11
CA SER A 303 -29.27 -0.15 -9.49
C SER A 303 -27.92 0.39 -9.99
N ASP A 304 -27.47 -0.08 -11.15
CA ASP A 304 -26.38 0.52 -11.92
C ASP A 304 -26.82 1.93 -12.38
N LEU A 305 -26.51 2.93 -11.57
CA LEU A 305 -26.70 4.35 -11.91
C LEU A 305 -25.47 4.81 -12.71
N GLN A 306 -25.65 5.06 -14.01
CA GLN A 306 -24.63 5.72 -14.82
C GLN A 306 -24.49 7.18 -14.35
N LEU A 307 -23.24 7.60 -14.07
CA LEU A 307 -22.90 8.86 -13.40
C LEU A 307 -22.45 9.94 -14.38
N SER A 308 -23.10 10.14 -15.48
CA SER A 308 -22.80 11.30 -16.34
C SER A 308 -23.42 12.58 -15.77
N VAL A 309 -22.62 13.44 -15.15
CA VAL A 309 -23.07 14.71 -14.55
C VAL A 309 -22.96 15.85 -15.58
N LYS A 310 -24.03 16.64 -15.72
CA LYS A 310 -23.99 17.86 -16.55
C LYS A 310 -23.32 18.99 -15.77
N MET A 311 -22.18 19.43 -16.25
CA MET A 311 -21.38 20.45 -15.61
C MET A 311 -21.79 21.87 -15.97
N SER A 312 -21.41 22.83 -15.14
CA SER A 312 -21.47 24.25 -15.43
C SER A 312 -20.52 24.59 -16.59
N ARG A 313 -20.91 25.59 -17.40
CA ARG A 313 -20.12 26.02 -18.58
C ARG A 313 -18.74 26.50 -18.17
N ILE A 314 -17.69 25.98 -18.78
CA ILE A 314 -16.31 26.45 -18.64
C ILE A 314 -16.03 27.49 -19.73
N GLY A 315 -15.57 28.69 -19.35
CA GLY A 315 -15.15 29.75 -20.25
C GLY A 315 -13.80 29.45 -20.90
N GLY A 316 -13.32 30.37 -21.74
CA GLY A 316 -12.03 30.23 -22.45
C GLY A 316 -10.80 30.44 -21.55
N LYS A 317 -10.91 31.24 -20.47
CA LYS A 317 -9.87 31.40 -19.45
C LYS A 317 -10.22 30.51 -18.27
N ILE A 318 -9.31 29.61 -17.89
CA ILE A 318 -9.53 28.65 -16.81
C ILE A 318 -8.68 29.06 -15.60
N LEU A 319 -7.40 28.78 -15.65
CA LEU A 319 -6.43 29.09 -14.62
C LEU A 319 -5.07 29.32 -15.26
N GLU A 320 -4.43 30.41 -14.92
CA GLU A 320 -3.12 30.78 -15.42
C GLU A 320 -2.21 31.14 -14.25
N LEU A 321 -1.08 30.45 -14.18
CA LEU A 321 -0.01 30.71 -13.23
C LEU A 321 1.13 31.42 -13.97
N LYS A 322 1.54 32.59 -13.51
CA LYS A 322 2.62 33.39 -14.12
C LYS A 322 3.73 33.64 -13.12
N LYS A 323 4.90 32.99 -13.35
CA LYS A 323 6.11 33.11 -12.55
C LYS A 323 5.86 32.99 -11.04
N VAL A 324 5.01 32.04 -10.69
CA VAL A 324 4.60 31.80 -9.30
C VAL A 324 5.76 31.24 -8.49
N SER A 325 6.12 31.95 -7.41
CA SER A 325 7.14 31.51 -6.48
C SER A 325 6.60 31.53 -5.05
N LYS A 326 7.03 30.55 -4.24
CA LYS A 326 6.67 30.41 -2.84
C LYS A 326 7.78 29.75 -2.04
N ASN A 327 8.07 30.33 -0.88
CA ASN A 327 9.02 29.79 0.09
C ASN A 327 8.33 29.57 1.44
N HIS A 328 8.74 28.55 2.18
CA HIS A 328 8.42 28.35 3.58
C HIS A 328 9.73 28.35 4.39
N GLY A 329 10.02 29.50 5.04
CA GLY A 329 11.30 29.73 5.66
C GLY A 329 12.43 29.69 4.62
N GLU A 330 13.42 28.84 4.82
CA GLU A 330 14.55 28.65 3.90
C GLU A 330 14.22 27.68 2.73
N LYS A 331 13.11 26.94 2.84
CA LYS A 331 12.74 25.94 1.83
C LYS A 331 11.94 26.55 0.70
N ALA A 332 12.49 26.50 -0.52
CA ALA A 332 11.75 26.88 -1.72
C ALA A 332 10.75 25.77 -2.08
N ILE A 333 9.47 26.16 -2.20
CA ILE A 333 8.36 25.27 -2.60
C ILE A 333 8.09 25.40 -4.09
N LEU A 334 8.13 26.61 -4.63
CA LEU A 334 7.97 26.90 -6.06
C LEU A 334 8.94 28.01 -6.46
N LYS A 335 9.57 27.87 -7.64
CA LYS A 335 10.49 28.86 -8.22
C LYS A 335 10.05 29.24 -9.63
N GLY A 336 9.30 30.33 -9.74
CA GLY A 336 8.93 30.89 -11.02
C GLY A 336 8.11 29.98 -11.93
N PHE A 337 7.17 29.23 -11.37
CA PHE A 337 6.37 28.27 -12.13
C PHE A 337 5.36 28.98 -13.04
N ASP A 338 5.39 28.63 -14.33
CA ASP A 338 4.48 29.13 -15.37
C ASP A 338 3.65 27.97 -15.92
N TYR A 339 2.33 28.13 -15.91
CA TYR A 339 1.42 27.12 -16.51
C TYR A 339 0.05 27.72 -16.84
N THR A 340 -0.54 27.29 -17.94
CA THR A 340 -1.91 27.66 -18.35
C THR A 340 -2.77 26.44 -18.56
N PHE A 341 -3.78 26.27 -17.70
CA PHE A 341 -4.69 25.14 -17.75
C PHE A 341 -5.62 25.20 -18.96
N LYS A 342 -5.80 24.05 -19.62
CA LYS A 342 -6.72 23.84 -20.74
C LYS A 342 -8.01 23.18 -20.26
N LYS A 343 -9.06 23.31 -21.06
CA LYS A 343 -10.36 22.73 -20.74
C LYS A 343 -10.30 21.18 -20.73
N GLY A 344 -10.81 20.59 -19.67
CA GLY A 344 -10.87 19.13 -19.50
C GLY A 344 -9.52 18.50 -19.18
N GLU A 345 -8.51 19.29 -18.80
CA GLU A 345 -7.19 18.80 -18.47
C GLU A 345 -7.19 18.05 -17.14
N ARG A 346 -6.45 16.93 -17.09
CA ARG A 346 -6.39 16.01 -15.96
C ARG A 346 -4.95 15.87 -15.52
N ILE A 347 -4.63 16.48 -14.39
CA ILE A 347 -3.26 16.58 -13.88
C ILE A 347 -3.12 15.81 -12.59
N GLY A 348 -2.14 14.91 -12.55
CA GLY A 348 -1.68 14.25 -11.35
C GLY A 348 -0.51 15.02 -10.72
N ILE A 349 -0.54 15.20 -9.40
CA ILE A 349 0.59 15.81 -8.69
C ILE A 349 1.30 14.73 -7.89
N ALA A 350 2.59 14.55 -8.18
CA ALA A 350 3.47 13.61 -7.53
C ALA A 350 4.63 14.34 -6.81
N GLY A 351 5.21 13.67 -5.81
CA GLY A 351 6.37 14.19 -5.07
C GLY A 351 6.42 13.65 -3.65
N LYS A 352 7.59 13.71 -3.04
CA LYS A 352 7.81 13.24 -1.67
C LYS A 352 6.95 13.99 -0.66
N ASN A 353 6.76 13.39 0.52
CA ASN A 353 6.08 14.08 1.61
C ASN A 353 6.86 15.35 2.01
N GLY A 354 6.13 16.45 2.18
CA GLY A 354 6.75 17.76 2.44
C GLY A 354 7.38 18.44 1.21
N ALA A 355 7.17 17.95 -0.02
CA ALA A 355 7.61 18.62 -1.25
C ALA A 355 6.81 19.89 -1.60
N GLY A 356 5.68 20.13 -0.89
CA GLY A 356 4.87 21.33 -1.09
C GLY A 356 3.59 21.11 -1.89
N LYS A 357 3.14 19.86 -2.06
CA LYS A 357 1.91 19.50 -2.80
C LYS A 357 0.69 20.30 -2.32
N THR A 358 0.38 20.26 -1.03
CA THR A 358 -0.77 20.97 -0.45
C THR A 358 -0.60 22.50 -0.54
N THR A 359 0.62 23.03 -0.39
CA THR A 359 0.91 24.46 -0.57
C THR A 359 0.61 24.90 -2.02
N PHE A 360 1.01 24.10 -3.00
CA PHE A 360 0.70 24.35 -4.41
C PHE A 360 -0.82 24.40 -4.64
N LEU A 361 -1.58 23.46 -4.08
CA LEU A 361 -3.04 23.44 -4.16
C LEU A 361 -3.67 24.66 -3.47
N ASN A 362 -3.16 25.09 -2.33
CA ASN A 362 -3.63 26.28 -1.62
C ASN A 362 -3.39 27.56 -2.42
N ILE A 363 -2.28 27.65 -3.16
CA ILE A 363 -2.00 28.78 -4.05
C ILE A 363 -2.99 28.79 -5.21
N ILE A 364 -3.26 27.67 -5.85
CA ILE A 364 -4.23 27.55 -6.95
C ILE A 364 -5.64 27.95 -6.50
N THR A 365 -6.06 27.53 -5.31
CA THR A 365 -7.39 27.84 -4.78
C THR A 365 -7.50 29.24 -4.18
N GLY A 366 -6.38 29.96 -4.07
CA GLY A 366 -6.32 31.30 -3.45
C GLY A 366 -6.38 31.29 -1.92
N ALA A 367 -6.30 30.11 -1.28
CA ALA A 367 -6.22 29.98 0.17
C ALA A 367 -4.89 30.49 0.73
N GLU A 368 -3.84 30.47 -0.09
CA GLU A 368 -2.51 30.98 0.23
C GLU A 368 -2.01 31.87 -0.92
N GLN A 369 -1.42 33.03 -0.59
CA GLN A 369 -0.87 33.91 -1.60
C GLN A 369 0.57 33.50 -1.98
N PRO A 370 0.94 33.57 -3.27
CA PRO A 370 2.33 33.41 -3.68
C PRO A 370 3.18 34.58 -3.19
N ASP A 371 4.47 34.35 -2.99
CA ASP A 371 5.43 35.39 -2.60
C ASP A 371 5.76 36.30 -3.81
N SER A 372 5.75 35.72 -5.01
CA SER A 372 5.88 36.48 -6.27
C SER A 372 5.12 35.76 -7.40
N GLY A 373 4.86 36.51 -8.47
CA GLY A 373 4.06 36.03 -9.59
C GLY A 373 2.58 36.35 -9.45
N LYS A 374 1.75 35.77 -10.33
CA LYS A 374 0.29 36.01 -10.36
C LYS A 374 -0.46 34.72 -10.67
N VAL A 375 -1.59 34.51 -9.97
CA VAL A 375 -2.56 33.45 -10.23
C VAL A 375 -3.82 34.13 -10.79
N ASN A 376 -4.16 33.83 -12.03
CA ASN A 376 -5.35 34.37 -12.69
C ASN A 376 -6.40 33.25 -12.83
N VAL A 377 -7.49 33.35 -12.11
CA VAL A 377 -8.62 32.40 -12.16
C VAL A 377 -9.70 32.95 -13.08
N GLY A 378 -10.24 32.12 -13.96
CA GLY A 378 -11.35 32.49 -14.84
C GLY A 378 -12.65 32.73 -14.05
N GLU A 379 -13.44 33.74 -14.43
CA GLU A 379 -14.68 34.11 -13.73
C GLU A 379 -15.74 32.99 -13.66
N THR A 380 -15.69 32.01 -14.59
CA THR A 380 -16.63 30.91 -14.66
C THR A 380 -16.19 29.69 -13.88
N ILE A 381 -15.02 29.73 -13.23
CA ILE A 381 -14.46 28.58 -12.52
C ILE A 381 -15.12 28.43 -11.14
N VAL A 382 -15.65 27.25 -10.90
CA VAL A 382 -16.19 26.82 -9.61
C VAL A 382 -15.31 25.71 -9.09
N PHE A 383 -14.47 26.02 -8.11
CA PHE A 383 -13.59 25.04 -7.48
C PHE A 383 -14.36 24.10 -6.56
N GLY A 384 -14.13 22.81 -6.72
CA GLY A 384 -14.41 21.79 -5.72
C GLY A 384 -13.09 21.31 -5.13
N TYR A 385 -12.81 21.66 -3.88
CA TYR A 385 -11.58 21.24 -3.22
C TYR A 385 -11.87 20.24 -2.09
N TYR A 386 -11.39 19.03 -2.27
CA TYR A 386 -11.37 17.99 -1.24
C TYR A 386 -9.99 18.00 -0.58
N SER A 387 -9.92 18.43 0.68
CA SER A 387 -8.68 18.52 1.45
C SER A 387 -8.63 17.47 2.57
N GLN A 388 -7.44 17.13 3.01
CA GLN A 388 -7.22 16.22 4.14
C GLN A 388 -7.87 16.67 5.47
N LYS A 389 -8.15 17.98 5.64
CA LYS A 389 -8.63 18.55 6.91
C LYS A 389 -10.07 18.18 7.29
N GLY A 390 -10.84 17.59 6.35
CA GLY A 390 -12.23 17.18 6.61
C GLY A 390 -13.24 18.34 6.66
N ILE A 391 -14.49 18.05 7.07
CA ILE A 391 -15.56 19.04 7.15
C ILE A 391 -15.48 19.78 8.48
N PRO A 392 -15.47 21.12 8.48
CA PRO A 392 -15.74 21.91 9.67
C PRO A 392 -17.25 21.90 9.95
N ILE A 393 -17.76 20.90 10.66
CA ILE A 393 -19.18 20.85 11.04
C ILE A 393 -19.36 21.69 12.29
N LYS A 394 -20.09 22.81 12.15
CA LYS A 394 -20.40 23.71 13.28
C LYS A 394 -21.56 23.21 14.15
N GLU A 395 -22.47 22.48 13.57
CA GLU A 395 -23.68 21.96 14.23
C GLU A 395 -23.87 20.48 13.89
N ASP A 396 -24.32 19.66 14.84
CA ASP A 396 -24.58 18.24 14.61
C ASP A 396 -25.90 18.06 13.84
N LYS A 397 -25.78 17.88 12.52
CA LYS A 397 -26.89 17.70 11.58
C LYS A 397 -26.99 16.25 11.12
N ARG A 398 -28.14 15.90 10.53
CA ARG A 398 -28.27 14.60 9.86
C ARG A 398 -27.52 14.60 8.54
N VAL A 399 -27.01 13.42 8.14
CA VAL A 399 -26.24 13.24 6.89
C VAL A 399 -26.95 13.84 5.68
N ILE A 400 -28.26 13.56 5.52
CA ILE A 400 -29.06 14.07 4.40
C ILE A 400 -29.22 15.60 4.42
N GLU A 401 -29.29 16.20 5.61
CA GLU A 401 -29.44 17.64 5.78
C GLU A 401 -28.18 18.37 5.32
N VAL A 402 -27.01 17.85 5.66
CA VAL A 402 -25.72 18.43 5.23
C VAL A 402 -25.61 18.52 3.71
N ILE A 403 -26.06 17.49 2.99
CA ILE A 403 -26.03 17.50 1.52
C ILE A 403 -27.10 18.41 0.95
N LYS A 404 -28.34 18.39 1.49
CA LYS A 404 -29.45 19.22 1.03
C LYS A 404 -29.21 20.73 1.21
N GLU A 405 -28.44 21.15 2.21
CA GLU A 405 -28.03 22.56 2.36
C GLU A 405 -27.20 23.08 1.19
N ILE A 406 -26.50 22.20 0.50
CA ILE A 406 -25.69 22.54 -0.67
C ILE A 406 -26.56 22.53 -1.93
N GLY A 407 -27.45 21.54 -2.04
CA GLY A 407 -28.38 21.42 -3.15
C GLY A 407 -29.29 20.19 -3.00
N ASP A 408 -30.49 20.25 -3.57
CA ASP A 408 -31.44 19.15 -3.55
C ASP A 408 -31.13 18.08 -4.59
N PHE A 409 -30.47 18.47 -5.72
CA PHE A 409 -30.15 17.59 -6.83
C PHE A 409 -28.91 18.05 -7.60
N ILE A 410 -28.28 17.11 -8.29
CA ILE A 410 -27.21 17.36 -9.29
C ILE A 410 -27.83 17.12 -10.68
N PRO A 411 -27.64 18.05 -11.65
CA PRO A 411 -28.08 17.83 -13.03
C PRO A 411 -27.22 16.76 -13.69
N MET A 412 -27.86 15.79 -14.36
CA MET A 412 -27.18 14.72 -15.08
C MET A 412 -27.03 15.07 -16.58
N GLY A 413 -26.05 14.43 -17.25
CA GLY A 413 -25.76 14.66 -18.66
C GLY A 413 -26.91 14.28 -19.60
N ASP A 414 -27.72 13.30 -19.22
CA ASP A 414 -28.94 12.85 -19.92
C ASP A 414 -30.15 13.77 -19.70
N GLY A 415 -30.00 14.86 -18.95
CA GLY A 415 -31.08 15.80 -18.59
C GLY A 415 -31.90 15.38 -17.37
N THR A 416 -31.63 14.22 -16.76
CA THR A 416 -32.25 13.81 -15.50
C THR A 416 -31.63 14.55 -14.33
N LYS A 417 -32.21 14.39 -13.14
CA LYS A 417 -31.72 14.99 -11.89
C LYS A 417 -31.43 13.88 -10.88
N MET A 418 -30.22 13.82 -10.35
CA MET A 418 -29.86 12.93 -9.26
C MET A 418 -30.13 13.65 -7.93
N THR A 419 -31.00 13.09 -7.11
CA THR A 419 -31.31 13.65 -5.79
C THR A 419 -30.17 13.44 -4.79
N ALA A 420 -30.10 14.28 -3.74
CA ALA A 420 -29.16 14.12 -2.63
C ALA A 420 -29.21 12.71 -2.02
N SER A 421 -30.39 12.11 -1.88
CA SER A 421 -30.55 10.75 -1.35
C SER A 421 -29.97 9.68 -2.29
N GLN A 422 -30.13 9.83 -3.61
CA GLN A 422 -29.55 8.91 -4.60
C GLN A 422 -28.04 8.99 -4.62
N LEU A 423 -27.46 10.21 -4.55
CA LEU A 423 -26.02 10.41 -4.45
C LEU A 423 -25.46 9.75 -3.18
N LEU A 424 -26.12 9.93 -2.05
CA LEU A 424 -25.75 9.29 -0.78
C LEU A 424 -25.78 7.75 -0.88
N LEU A 425 -26.83 7.18 -1.49
CA LEU A 425 -26.94 5.73 -1.71
C LEU A 425 -25.80 5.18 -2.57
N LEU A 426 -25.44 5.92 -3.61
CA LEU A 426 -24.34 5.55 -4.52
C LEU A 426 -23.01 5.45 -3.78
N PHE A 427 -22.75 6.35 -2.84
CA PHE A 427 -21.57 6.34 -1.98
C PHE A 427 -21.79 5.59 -0.66
N GLN A 428 -22.67 4.58 -0.68
CA GLN A 428 -22.87 3.61 0.40
C GLN A 428 -23.47 4.17 1.71
N PHE A 429 -24.17 5.30 1.67
CA PHE A 429 -25.02 5.72 2.78
C PHE A 429 -26.41 5.11 2.63
N SER A 430 -26.70 4.05 3.40
CA SER A 430 -28.02 3.42 3.39
C SER A 430 -29.11 4.42 3.79
N ALA A 431 -30.38 4.10 3.46
CA ALA A 431 -31.50 4.97 3.80
C ALA A 431 -31.56 5.30 5.30
N GLU A 432 -31.20 4.34 6.15
CA GLU A 432 -31.14 4.53 7.62
C GLU A 432 -29.99 5.46 8.01
N MET A 433 -28.79 5.27 7.43
CA MET A 433 -27.63 6.11 7.69
C MET A 433 -27.83 7.57 7.27
N GLN A 434 -28.66 7.82 6.24
CA GLN A 434 -28.94 9.20 5.79
C GLN A 434 -29.63 10.05 6.86
N TYR A 435 -30.35 9.42 7.79
CA TYR A 435 -31.04 10.09 8.88
C TYR A 435 -30.29 10.05 10.21
N THR A 436 -29.10 9.44 10.26
CA THR A 436 -28.22 9.50 11.44
C THR A 436 -27.51 10.85 11.53
N PHE A 437 -27.12 11.23 12.77
CA PHE A 437 -26.34 12.44 13.00
C PHE A 437 -24.87 12.24 12.58
N VAL A 438 -24.24 13.28 12.05
CA VAL A 438 -22.86 13.23 11.58
C VAL A 438 -21.86 12.93 12.69
N SER A 439 -22.14 13.30 13.93
CA SER A 439 -21.33 12.95 15.10
C SER A 439 -21.16 11.44 15.28
N LYS A 440 -22.19 10.65 14.92
CA LYS A 440 -22.21 9.19 15.04
C LYS A 440 -21.48 8.44 13.91
N LEU A 441 -21.07 9.15 12.86
CA LEU A 441 -20.34 8.57 11.75
C LEU A 441 -18.89 8.24 12.13
N SER A 442 -18.37 7.16 11.61
CA SER A 442 -16.94 6.82 11.65
C SER A 442 -16.10 7.84 10.88
N GLY A 443 -14.79 7.85 11.10
CA GLY A 443 -13.86 8.76 10.39
C GLY A 443 -13.96 8.64 8.87
N GLY A 444 -13.95 7.42 8.33
CA GLY A 444 -14.08 7.16 6.90
C GLY A 444 -15.46 7.57 6.34
N GLU A 445 -16.56 7.38 7.09
CA GLU A 445 -17.88 7.84 6.68
C GLU A 445 -17.96 9.37 6.66
N LYS A 446 -17.35 10.07 7.62
CA LYS A 446 -17.23 11.53 7.62
C LYS A 446 -16.47 12.05 6.40
N LYS A 447 -15.38 11.40 6.02
CA LYS A 447 -14.59 11.77 4.84
C LYS A 447 -15.36 11.51 3.54
N ARG A 448 -16.09 10.38 3.43
CA ARG A 448 -17.02 10.14 2.31
C ARG A 448 -18.09 11.21 2.20
N LEU A 449 -18.71 11.57 3.33
CA LEU A 449 -19.70 12.65 3.35
C LEU A 449 -19.10 13.97 2.89
N TYR A 450 -17.87 14.29 3.31
CA TYR A 450 -17.14 15.49 2.86
C TYR A 450 -16.94 15.48 1.35
N LEU A 451 -16.47 14.37 0.78
CA LEU A 451 -16.35 14.23 -0.66
C LEU A 451 -17.68 14.54 -1.37
N LEU A 452 -18.79 13.99 -0.87
CA LEU A 452 -20.12 14.24 -1.43
C LEU A 452 -20.53 15.72 -1.33
N THR A 453 -20.15 16.43 -0.27
CA THR A 453 -20.40 17.87 -0.17
C THR A 453 -19.66 18.67 -1.22
N VAL A 454 -18.44 18.22 -1.59
CA VAL A 454 -17.65 18.84 -2.66
C VAL A 454 -18.28 18.56 -4.04
N LEU A 455 -18.66 17.32 -4.30
CA LEU A 455 -19.28 16.93 -5.58
C LEU A 455 -20.67 17.54 -5.78
N MET A 456 -21.46 17.68 -4.70
CA MET A 456 -22.80 18.29 -4.75
C MET A 456 -22.80 19.76 -5.17
N LYS A 457 -21.69 20.50 -4.95
CA LYS A 457 -21.52 21.86 -5.46
C LYS A 457 -21.45 21.95 -6.97
N ASN A 458 -21.43 20.84 -7.67
CA ASN A 458 -21.28 20.72 -9.11
C ASN A 458 -20.10 21.56 -9.67
N PRO A 459 -18.87 21.33 -9.15
CA PRO A 459 -17.69 22.08 -9.59
C PRO A 459 -17.36 21.76 -11.05
N ASN A 460 -16.70 22.71 -11.73
CA ASN A 460 -16.12 22.51 -13.06
C ASN A 460 -14.58 22.44 -13.03
N PHE A 461 -13.98 22.70 -11.87
CA PHE A 461 -12.58 22.48 -11.58
C PHE A 461 -12.47 21.74 -10.24
N LEU A 462 -12.12 20.46 -10.30
CA LEU A 462 -12.07 19.59 -9.12
C LEU A 462 -10.63 19.35 -8.69
N ILE A 463 -10.37 19.52 -7.42
CA ILE A 463 -9.07 19.29 -6.78
C ILE A 463 -9.26 18.26 -5.68
N LEU A 464 -8.52 17.15 -5.77
CA LEU A 464 -8.59 16.05 -4.81
C LEU A 464 -7.20 15.85 -4.16
N ASP A 465 -7.09 16.15 -2.86
CA ASP A 465 -5.86 16.00 -2.08
C ASP A 465 -5.96 14.73 -1.23
N GLU A 466 -5.27 13.66 -1.65
CA GLU A 466 -5.25 12.31 -1.06
C GLU A 466 -6.65 11.72 -0.81
N PRO A 467 -7.52 11.62 -1.84
CA PRO A 467 -8.88 11.12 -1.64
C PRO A 467 -8.92 9.62 -1.34
N THR A 468 -7.84 8.89 -1.64
CA THR A 468 -7.75 7.44 -1.54
C THR A 468 -7.50 6.92 -0.13
N ASN A 469 -6.93 7.76 0.76
CA ASN A 469 -6.45 7.34 2.10
C ASN A 469 -7.55 6.88 3.06
N ASP A 470 -8.80 6.95 2.84
CA ASP A 470 -9.82 6.53 3.80
C ASP A 470 -11.09 5.99 3.10
N LEU A 471 -10.99 5.79 1.79
CA LEU A 471 -12.08 5.22 1.00
C LEU A 471 -11.83 3.72 0.82
N ASP A 472 -12.89 2.90 1.02
CA ASP A 472 -12.81 1.49 0.66
C ASP A 472 -12.77 1.29 -0.87
N LEU A 473 -12.30 0.14 -1.31
CA LEU A 473 -12.12 -0.19 -2.74
C LEU A 473 -13.40 0.01 -3.56
N ILE A 474 -14.58 -0.20 -2.98
CA ILE A 474 -15.86 -0.05 -3.68
C ILE A 474 -16.21 1.43 -3.85
N THR A 475 -16.07 2.21 -2.79
CA THR A 475 -16.27 3.67 -2.85
C THR A 475 -15.26 4.32 -3.80
N LEU A 476 -14.01 3.83 -3.77
CA LEU A 476 -12.95 4.29 -4.66
C LEU A 476 -13.28 3.99 -6.13
N SER A 477 -13.77 2.79 -6.44
CA SER A 477 -14.23 2.43 -7.78
C SER A 477 -15.41 3.30 -8.25
N THR A 478 -16.33 3.64 -7.34
CA THR A 478 -17.45 4.55 -7.63
C THR A 478 -16.95 5.97 -7.92
N LEU A 479 -15.97 6.45 -7.15
CA LEU A 479 -15.35 7.76 -7.37
C LEU A 479 -14.61 7.79 -8.71
N GLU A 480 -13.84 6.75 -9.03
CA GLU A 480 -13.14 6.64 -10.31
C GLU A 480 -14.11 6.72 -11.49
N GLN A 481 -15.21 5.96 -11.45
CA GLN A 481 -16.22 6.00 -12.50
C GLN A 481 -16.80 7.41 -12.66
N PHE A 482 -17.11 8.08 -11.55
CA PHE A 482 -17.57 9.48 -11.57
C PHE A 482 -16.52 10.40 -12.21
N LEU A 483 -15.24 10.24 -11.86
CA LEU A 483 -14.15 11.07 -12.36
C LEU A 483 -13.81 10.79 -13.83
N LEU A 484 -13.99 9.57 -14.31
CA LEU A 484 -13.85 9.24 -15.75
C LEU A 484 -14.87 9.98 -16.60
N ASP A 485 -16.11 10.09 -16.11
CA ASP A 485 -17.19 10.79 -16.80
C ASP A 485 -17.15 12.31 -16.58
N PHE A 486 -16.29 12.80 -15.68
CA PHE A 486 -16.14 14.20 -15.34
C PHE A 486 -15.47 14.99 -16.49
N GLN A 487 -16.17 15.98 -17.06
CA GLN A 487 -15.70 16.76 -18.20
C GLN A 487 -14.98 18.05 -17.85
N GLY A 488 -14.81 18.36 -16.55
CA GLY A 488 -14.09 19.54 -16.05
C GLY A 488 -12.59 19.30 -15.94
N CYS A 489 -11.90 20.33 -15.46
CA CYS A 489 -10.50 20.19 -15.10
C CYS A 489 -10.35 19.44 -13.78
N LEU A 490 -9.39 18.55 -13.72
CA LEU A 490 -9.14 17.69 -12.58
C LEU A 490 -7.69 17.79 -12.15
N ILE A 491 -7.46 18.06 -10.87
CA ILE A 491 -6.15 17.92 -10.23
C ILE A 491 -6.27 16.85 -9.14
N ILE A 492 -5.36 15.88 -9.17
CA ILE A 492 -5.31 14.79 -8.22
C ILE A 492 -3.93 14.76 -7.56
N VAL A 493 -3.91 14.75 -6.24
CA VAL A 493 -2.75 14.35 -5.43
C VAL A 493 -3.08 12.99 -4.84
N SER A 494 -2.33 11.97 -5.16
CA SER A 494 -2.52 10.64 -4.57
C SER A 494 -1.23 9.83 -4.59
N HIS A 495 -1.08 8.96 -3.59
CA HIS A 495 -0.07 7.91 -3.56
C HIS A 495 -0.57 6.59 -4.19
N ASP A 496 -1.85 6.50 -4.56
CA ASP A 496 -2.40 5.37 -5.30
C ASP A 496 -2.03 5.48 -6.79
N ARG A 497 -1.08 4.65 -7.22
CA ARG A 497 -0.58 4.58 -8.60
C ARG A 497 -1.70 4.25 -9.59
N TYR A 498 -2.57 3.30 -9.26
CA TYR A 498 -3.67 2.87 -10.12
C TYR A 498 -4.66 4.02 -10.36
N PHE A 499 -4.96 4.77 -9.30
CA PHE A 499 -5.84 5.93 -9.36
C PHE A 499 -5.25 7.03 -10.25
N MET A 500 -3.94 7.28 -10.13
CA MET A 500 -3.22 8.26 -10.95
C MET A 500 -3.16 7.82 -12.42
N ASP A 501 -2.79 6.57 -12.71
CA ASP A 501 -2.66 6.04 -14.07
C ASP A 501 -3.99 6.00 -14.84
N LYS A 502 -5.10 5.85 -14.11
CA LYS A 502 -6.43 5.78 -14.69
C LYS A 502 -7.04 7.14 -15.00
N LEU A 503 -6.66 8.16 -14.24
CA LEU A 503 -7.36 9.45 -14.23
C LEU A 503 -6.52 10.64 -14.69
N ALA A 504 -5.18 10.59 -14.59
CA ALA A 504 -4.30 11.67 -14.98
C ALA A 504 -3.70 11.45 -16.37
N ASP A 505 -3.70 12.48 -17.19
CA ASP A 505 -3.08 12.48 -18.52
C ASP A 505 -1.69 13.14 -18.49
N GLU A 506 -1.46 14.04 -17.53
CA GLU A 506 -0.22 14.79 -17.31
C GLU A 506 0.15 14.79 -15.84
N LEU A 507 1.44 14.83 -15.53
CA LEU A 507 1.95 14.81 -14.16
C LEU A 507 2.78 16.04 -13.85
N PHE A 508 2.53 16.65 -12.69
CA PHE A 508 3.39 17.65 -12.08
C PHE A 508 4.19 17.01 -10.94
N ILE A 509 5.50 16.92 -11.15
CA ILE A 509 6.41 16.26 -10.22
C ILE A 509 7.15 17.33 -9.43
N LEU A 510 6.80 17.45 -8.15
CA LEU A 510 7.46 18.39 -7.23
C LEU A 510 8.72 17.71 -6.67
N THR A 511 9.89 18.20 -7.08
CA THR A 511 11.18 17.65 -6.70
C THR A 511 11.61 18.01 -5.28
N GLY A 512 10.95 19.03 -4.67
CA GLY A 512 11.20 19.48 -3.29
C GLY A 512 12.29 20.55 -3.16
N ASP A 513 12.92 20.95 -4.26
CA ASP A 513 13.89 22.06 -4.40
C ASP A 513 13.27 23.34 -4.98
N GLY A 514 11.95 23.31 -5.18
CA GLY A 514 11.16 24.39 -5.78
C GLY A 514 10.93 24.24 -7.28
N ASN A 515 11.50 23.23 -7.92
CA ASN A 515 11.25 22.95 -9.33
C ASN A 515 10.05 22.00 -9.49
N VAL A 516 9.31 22.19 -10.60
CA VAL A 516 8.21 21.30 -11.00
C VAL A 516 8.55 20.75 -12.38
N LYS A 517 8.75 19.43 -12.47
CA LYS A 517 8.93 18.72 -13.75
C LYS A 517 7.55 18.33 -14.28
N ILE A 518 7.26 18.71 -15.52
CA ILE A 518 6.02 18.31 -16.19
C ILE A 518 6.31 17.06 -17.01
N TYR A 519 5.50 16.02 -16.84
CA TYR A 519 5.62 14.75 -17.55
C TYR A 519 4.29 14.39 -18.22
N ASN A 520 4.32 14.14 -19.53
CA ASN A 520 3.16 13.71 -20.30
C ASN A 520 3.15 12.19 -20.40
N GLY A 521 2.24 11.52 -19.74
CA GLY A 521 2.13 10.08 -19.70
C GLY A 521 1.61 9.55 -18.36
N LYS A 522 1.60 8.25 -18.21
CA LYS A 522 1.14 7.58 -16.99
C LYS A 522 2.15 7.70 -15.86
N TYR A 523 1.66 7.59 -14.66
CA TYR A 523 2.50 7.65 -13.47
C TYR A 523 3.43 6.44 -13.33
N SER A 524 2.95 5.25 -13.71
CA SER A 524 3.78 4.04 -13.77
C SER A 524 4.96 4.18 -14.73
N ASP A 525 4.73 4.73 -15.93
CA ASP A 525 5.78 4.92 -16.95
C ASP A 525 6.86 5.89 -16.43
N PHE A 526 6.44 7.01 -15.82
CA PHE A 526 7.36 7.95 -15.18
C PHE A 526 8.22 7.29 -14.09
N ARG A 527 7.62 6.42 -13.26
CA ARG A 527 8.35 5.73 -12.20
C ARG A 527 9.36 4.71 -12.72
N GLU A 528 9.06 4.04 -13.81
CA GLU A 528 10.00 3.13 -14.47
C GLU A 528 11.20 3.90 -15.03
N GLU A 529 10.95 5.01 -15.73
CA GLU A 529 12.00 5.90 -16.23
C GLU A 529 12.87 6.45 -15.09
N GLU A 530 12.28 6.93 -14.00
CA GLU A 530 13.00 7.44 -12.83
C GLU A 530 13.89 6.36 -12.17
N LYS A 531 13.40 5.12 -12.10
CA LYS A 531 14.18 3.98 -11.58
C LYS A 531 15.36 3.65 -12.48
N GLU A 532 15.16 3.72 -13.78
CA GLU A 532 16.21 3.46 -14.76
C GLU A 532 17.26 4.56 -14.76
N GLU A 533 16.85 5.84 -14.70
CA GLU A 533 17.75 6.98 -14.52
C GLU A 533 18.61 6.82 -13.24
N LYS A 534 17.99 6.55 -12.09
CA LYS A 534 18.71 6.33 -10.82
C LYS A 534 19.68 5.16 -10.87
N ARG A 535 19.30 4.07 -11.56
CA ARG A 535 20.18 2.90 -11.75
C ARG A 535 21.40 3.21 -12.61
N LEU A 536 21.20 3.99 -13.66
CA LEU A 536 22.30 4.45 -14.53
C LEU A 536 23.23 5.42 -13.79
N GLU A 537 22.68 6.37 -13.01
CA GLU A 537 23.48 7.29 -12.20
C GLU A 537 24.29 6.55 -11.11
N ALA A 538 23.70 5.54 -10.47
CA ALA A 538 24.39 4.70 -9.48
C ALA A 538 25.55 3.94 -10.13
N GLN A 539 25.35 3.39 -11.34
CA GLN A 539 26.41 2.71 -12.09
C GLN A 539 27.51 3.67 -12.53
N GLN A 540 27.18 4.91 -12.89
CA GLN A 540 28.17 5.93 -13.25
C GLN A 540 28.99 6.37 -12.02
N LYS A 541 28.35 6.61 -10.88
CA LYS A 541 29.03 6.94 -9.61
C LYS A 541 29.98 5.84 -9.17
N THR A 542 29.55 4.58 -9.27
CA THR A 542 30.41 3.43 -8.95
C THR A 542 31.61 3.33 -9.91
N LYS A 543 31.45 3.72 -11.18
CA LYS A 543 32.54 3.82 -12.14
C LYS A 543 33.46 5.01 -11.86
N GLU A 544 32.93 6.15 -11.46
CA GLU A 544 33.70 7.36 -11.10
C GLU A 544 34.43 7.19 -9.76
N GLU A 545 33.83 6.55 -8.76
CA GLU A 545 34.49 6.21 -7.49
C GLU A 545 35.65 5.22 -7.73
N ASN A 546 35.47 4.24 -8.59
CA ASN A 546 36.55 3.35 -8.99
C ASN A 546 37.63 4.07 -9.82
N THR A 547 37.34 5.20 -10.48
CA THR A 547 38.30 6.02 -11.19
C THR A 547 38.97 7.09 -10.31
N THR A 548 38.28 7.57 -9.23
CA THR A 548 38.82 8.59 -8.30
C THR A 548 39.67 7.99 -7.17
N ILE A 549 39.66 6.68 -6.96
CA ILE A 549 40.62 5.98 -6.08
C ILE A 549 42.01 5.90 -6.73
N ALA A 550 42.11 6.31 -8.01
CA ALA A 550 43.39 6.50 -8.70
C ALA A 550 43.94 7.93 -8.59
N SER A 551 44.12 8.48 -7.40
CA SER A 551 44.93 9.70 -7.12
C SER A 551 46.00 9.40 -6.06
N PRO A 552 47.20 9.93 -6.19
CA PRO A 552 48.45 9.22 -5.89
C PRO A 552 48.73 9.17 -4.40
N ILE A 553 48.60 8.00 -3.84
CA ILE A 553 49.32 7.66 -2.59
C ILE A 553 50.78 7.41 -2.99
N ALA A 554 51.64 8.13 -2.30
CA ALA A 554 53.10 8.09 -2.47
C ALA A 554 53.64 6.68 -2.73
N THR A 555 54.34 6.55 -3.82
CA THR A 555 55.08 5.40 -4.28
C THR A 555 55.89 4.71 -3.19
N LYS A 556 55.37 3.57 -2.67
CA LYS A 556 56.25 2.49 -2.25
C LYS A 556 56.72 1.73 -3.50
N PRO A 557 57.95 1.25 -3.58
CA PRO A 557 58.48 0.65 -4.79
C PRO A 557 57.66 -0.61 -5.14
N LYS A 558 57.13 -0.68 -6.37
CA LYS A 558 56.47 -1.86 -6.94
C LYS A 558 57.42 -3.07 -6.79
N GLN A 559 57.01 -4.04 -5.96
CA GLN A 559 57.62 -5.37 -6.01
C GLN A 559 57.32 -5.97 -7.38
N LYS A 560 58.31 -6.17 -8.19
CA LYS A 560 58.20 -6.88 -9.48
C LYS A 560 57.69 -8.28 -9.18
N ALA A 561 56.61 -8.67 -9.81
CA ALA A 561 56.04 -10.02 -9.70
C ALA A 561 57.15 -11.07 -9.85
N SER A 562 57.26 -11.95 -8.88
CA SER A 562 58.27 -13.02 -8.82
C SER A 562 58.08 -13.96 -10.03
N TYR A 563 59.16 -14.54 -10.51
CA TYR A 563 59.10 -15.55 -11.59
C TYR A 563 58.15 -16.71 -11.27
N LYS A 564 57.96 -17.01 -9.99
CA LYS A 564 56.98 -17.99 -9.49
C LYS A 564 55.53 -17.55 -9.74
N GLU A 565 55.20 -16.28 -9.51
CA GLU A 565 53.87 -15.72 -9.69
C GLU A 565 53.49 -15.61 -11.17
N LYS A 566 54.43 -15.32 -12.05
CA LYS A 566 54.23 -15.34 -13.51
C LYS A 566 53.95 -16.76 -14.02
N PHE A 567 54.68 -17.74 -13.52
CA PHE A 567 54.45 -19.12 -13.89
C PHE A 567 53.12 -19.67 -13.35
N GLU A 568 52.72 -19.25 -12.14
CA GLU A 568 51.43 -19.58 -11.54
C GLU A 568 50.28 -18.97 -12.36
N PHE A 569 50.40 -17.72 -12.80
CA PHE A 569 49.44 -17.04 -13.66
C PHE A 569 49.19 -17.77 -14.99
N GLU A 570 50.26 -18.09 -15.73
CA GLU A 570 50.17 -18.85 -16.99
C GLU A 570 49.61 -20.27 -16.81
N THR A 571 49.87 -20.89 -15.66
CA THR A 571 49.35 -22.22 -15.35
C THR A 571 47.84 -22.16 -15.03
N LEU A 572 47.41 -21.17 -14.26
CA LEU A 572 46.02 -20.93 -13.95
C LEU A 572 45.18 -20.59 -15.19
N GLU A 573 45.73 -19.82 -16.13
CA GLU A 573 45.06 -19.51 -17.39
C GLU A 573 44.77 -20.77 -18.24
N LYS A 574 45.71 -21.70 -18.29
CA LYS A 574 45.53 -22.99 -18.99
C LYS A 574 44.55 -23.91 -18.27
N GLU A 575 44.54 -23.89 -16.93
CA GLU A 575 43.64 -24.69 -16.13
C GLU A 575 42.22 -24.17 -16.18
N ILE A 576 42.00 -22.85 -16.15
CA ILE A 576 40.69 -22.19 -16.32
C ILE A 576 40.11 -22.55 -17.69
N ALA A 577 40.88 -22.41 -18.78
CA ALA A 577 40.45 -22.77 -20.13
C ALA A 577 40.08 -24.26 -20.27
N LYS A 578 40.76 -25.15 -19.53
CA LYS A 578 40.42 -26.58 -19.50
C LYS A 578 39.14 -26.87 -18.75
N LEU A 579 38.92 -26.22 -17.60
CA LEU A 579 37.72 -26.36 -16.80
C LEU A 579 36.50 -25.76 -17.49
N GLU A 580 36.63 -24.65 -18.21
CA GLU A 580 35.59 -24.07 -19.04
C GLU A 580 35.14 -25.01 -20.17
N LYS A 581 36.09 -25.67 -20.84
CA LYS A 581 35.75 -26.71 -21.81
C LYS A 581 35.00 -27.89 -21.19
N GLN A 582 35.43 -28.36 -20.02
CA GLN A 582 34.76 -29.45 -19.31
C GLN A 582 33.35 -29.04 -18.86
N LYS A 583 33.16 -27.81 -18.41
CA LYS A 583 31.88 -27.26 -18.08
C LYS A 583 30.94 -27.20 -19.28
N SER A 584 31.45 -26.78 -20.46
CA SER A 584 30.68 -26.74 -21.71
C SER A 584 30.23 -28.14 -22.16
N THR A 585 31.11 -29.15 -22.11
CA THR A 585 30.77 -30.53 -22.48
C THR A 585 29.74 -31.13 -21.53
N LEU A 586 29.85 -30.89 -20.23
CA LEU A 586 28.85 -31.33 -19.25
C LEU A 586 27.50 -30.60 -19.40
N THR A 587 27.51 -29.35 -19.84
CA THR A 587 26.26 -28.62 -20.13
C THR A 587 25.56 -29.24 -21.34
N GLU A 588 26.32 -29.60 -22.40
CA GLU A 588 25.77 -30.29 -23.57
C GLU A 588 25.24 -31.71 -23.23
N GLU A 589 25.91 -32.40 -22.29
CA GLU A 589 25.44 -33.70 -21.79
C GLU A 589 24.14 -33.55 -20.94
N LEU A 590 24.04 -32.51 -20.12
CA LEU A 590 22.85 -32.23 -19.29
C LEU A 590 21.62 -31.79 -20.11
N ASP A 591 21.86 -31.14 -21.26
CA ASP A 591 20.79 -30.70 -22.18
C ASP A 591 20.26 -31.84 -23.09
N ASN A 592 20.87 -33.03 -23.04
CA ASN A 592 20.47 -34.16 -23.87
C ASN A 592 19.24 -34.89 -23.27
N ALA A 593 18.12 -34.86 -23.98
CA ALA A 593 16.83 -35.36 -23.52
C ALA A 593 16.72 -36.89 -23.23
N ASP A 594 17.76 -37.67 -23.63
CA ASP A 594 17.80 -39.14 -23.53
C ASP A 594 18.69 -39.70 -22.40
N ILE A 595 19.12 -38.87 -21.44
CA ILE A 595 20.00 -39.28 -20.34
C ILE A 595 19.25 -40.13 -19.32
N LYS A 596 19.84 -41.24 -18.89
CA LYS A 596 19.35 -42.04 -17.77
C LYS A 596 19.49 -41.28 -16.44
N HIS A 597 18.52 -41.43 -15.55
CA HIS A 597 18.45 -40.69 -14.28
C HIS A 597 19.72 -40.81 -13.40
N GLU A 598 20.44 -41.94 -13.44
CA GLU A 598 21.69 -42.14 -12.70
C GLU A 598 22.84 -41.28 -13.29
N ASP A 599 22.91 -41.15 -14.61
CA ASP A 599 23.94 -40.37 -15.32
C ASP A 599 23.67 -38.87 -15.14
N LEU A 600 22.41 -38.43 -15.08
CA LEU A 600 22.01 -37.05 -14.82
C LEU A 600 22.47 -36.58 -13.41
N ILE A 601 22.28 -37.40 -12.39
CA ILE A 601 22.70 -37.10 -11.01
C ILE A 601 24.23 -37.01 -10.94
N ARG A 602 24.95 -37.88 -11.66
CA ARG A 602 26.41 -37.87 -11.72
C ARG A 602 26.93 -36.62 -12.43
N ALA A 603 26.42 -36.31 -13.61
CA ALA A 603 26.80 -35.14 -14.39
C ALA A 603 26.49 -33.82 -13.64
N SER A 604 25.36 -33.73 -12.95
CA SER A 604 25.02 -32.57 -12.12
C SER A 604 25.97 -32.36 -10.95
N LYS A 605 26.45 -33.45 -10.33
CA LYS A 605 27.42 -33.38 -9.23
C LYS A 605 28.81 -32.95 -9.73
N GLU A 606 29.25 -33.54 -10.84
CA GLU A 606 30.54 -33.18 -11.51
C GLU A 606 30.49 -31.72 -12.00
N PHE A 607 29.37 -31.24 -12.53
CA PHE A 607 29.17 -29.84 -12.90
C PHE A 607 29.32 -28.87 -11.71
N GLY A 608 28.73 -29.22 -10.54
CA GLY A 608 28.85 -28.43 -9.32
C GLY A 608 30.30 -28.34 -8.81
N GLU A 609 31.05 -29.47 -8.86
CA GLU A 609 32.48 -29.49 -8.47
C GLU A 609 33.37 -28.67 -9.42
N ILE A 610 33.12 -28.75 -10.74
CA ILE A 610 33.85 -27.98 -11.73
C ILE A 610 33.55 -26.49 -11.63
N ALA A 611 32.30 -26.10 -11.41
CA ALA A 611 31.90 -24.71 -11.21
C ALA A 611 32.63 -24.09 -10.01
N ARG A 612 32.67 -24.80 -8.89
CA ARG A 612 33.36 -24.36 -7.67
C ARG A 612 34.89 -24.21 -7.88
N LEU A 613 35.53 -25.19 -8.54
CA LEU A 613 36.94 -25.13 -8.84
C LEU A 613 37.27 -23.98 -9.82
N LEU A 614 36.37 -23.67 -10.73
CA LEU A 614 36.50 -22.59 -11.68
C LEU A 614 36.44 -21.24 -10.98
N ASP A 615 35.52 -21.05 -10.04
CA ASP A 615 35.40 -19.82 -9.24
C ASP A 615 36.66 -19.61 -8.36
N GLU A 616 37.16 -20.65 -7.68
CA GLU A 616 38.38 -20.57 -6.87
C GLU A 616 39.59 -20.17 -7.70
N LYS A 617 39.76 -20.74 -8.93
CA LYS A 617 40.88 -20.44 -9.80
C LYS A 617 40.78 -19.09 -10.49
N GLN A 618 39.57 -18.64 -10.84
CA GLN A 618 39.32 -17.30 -11.37
C GLN A 618 39.61 -16.22 -10.33
N MET A 619 39.22 -16.41 -9.06
CA MET A 619 39.56 -15.48 -7.98
C MET A 619 41.09 -15.36 -7.81
N ARG A 620 41.82 -16.50 -7.82
CA ARG A 620 43.27 -16.49 -7.70
C ARG A 620 43.98 -15.88 -8.93
N TRP A 621 43.44 -16.10 -10.11
CA TRP A 621 43.92 -15.47 -11.36
C TRP A 621 43.72 -13.94 -11.32
N LEU A 622 42.59 -13.45 -10.81
CA LEU A 622 42.32 -12.02 -10.62
C LEU A 622 43.34 -11.38 -9.65
N GLU A 623 43.60 -12.00 -8.50
CA GLU A 623 44.61 -11.52 -7.53
C GLU A 623 46.01 -11.40 -8.18
N LEU A 624 46.42 -12.40 -8.95
CA LEU A 624 47.71 -12.38 -9.63
C LEU A 624 47.73 -11.38 -10.80
N SER A 625 46.64 -11.15 -11.49
CA SER A 625 46.51 -10.14 -12.56
C SER A 625 46.66 -8.72 -12.03
N GLU A 626 46.11 -8.43 -10.82
CA GLU A 626 46.28 -7.15 -10.13
C GLU A 626 47.74 -6.91 -9.68
N LEU A 627 48.48 -7.98 -9.33
CA LEU A 627 49.91 -7.90 -8.98
C LEU A 627 50.79 -7.72 -10.20
N MET A 628 50.31 -8.06 -11.42
CA MET A 628 51.05 -7.94 -12.67
C MET A 628 50.77 -6.65 -13.44
N SER A 629 49.64 -5.99 -13.19
CA SER A 629 49.28 -4.66 -13.72
C SER A 629 49.95 -3.54 -12.92
#